data_aecb17fca29d7dc9e4aea26ffff108a5
#
_entry.id   aecb17fca29d7dc9e4aea26ffff108a5
#
_cell.length_a   1.000
_cell.length_b   1.000
_cell.length_c   1.000
_cell.angle_alpha   90.00
_cell.angle_beta   90.00
_cell.angle_gamma   90.00
#
_symmetry.space_group_name_H-M   'P 1'
#
loop_
_entity.id
_entity.type
_entity.pdbx_description
1 polymer ?
#
loop_
_entity_poly.entity_id
_entity_poly.type
_entity_poly.pdbx_seq_one_letter_code
_entity_poly.pdbx_strand_id
1 'polypeptide(L)'
;MEKLVRALVLALAPCVAHADFTGRVVNVSDGDTLTVLVDAKQVKVRLDAIDAPERRQPFGRRSQESLAELCAKRSARVVTRGVDRYGRTVGVIVCDGVDANSEQVKRGMAWVFDRYAPRNSPLYGLQREAQATRRGLWSDAAPMAPWAYRARLRQL
;
A
#
# COMPACT_ATOMS: atom_id res chain seq x y z
N MET A 1 45.39 42.26 10.60
CA MET A 1 45.01 41.10 9.77
C MET A 1 44.01 40.26 10.56
N GLU A 2 42.71 40.55 10.45
CA GLU A 2 41.65 39.83 11.14
C GLU A 2 41.21 38.63 10.27
N LYS A 3 41.34 37.42 10.85
CA LYS A 3 40.88 36.18 10.21
C LYS A 3 39.41 36.00 10.53
N LEU A 4 38.55 36.23 9.54
CA LEU A 4 37.12 35.92 9.62
C LEU A 4 36.95 34.38 9.65
N VAL A 5 36.58 33.84 10.80
CA VAL A 5 36.14 32.45 10.93
C VAL A 5 34.67 32.38 10.51
N ARG A 6 34.39 31.85 9.32
CA ARG A 6 33.03 31.56 8.87
C ARG A 6 32.57 30.26 9.56
N ALA A 7 31.68 30.39 10.53
CA ALA A 7 30.98 29.24 11.13
C ALA A 7 29.96 28.67 10.10
N LEU A 8 30.22 27.47 9.64
CA LEU A 8 29.27 26.70 8.80
C LEU A 8 28.17 26.15 9.71
N VAL A 9 27.00 26.79 9.71
CA VAL A 9 25.81 26.30 10.39
C VAL A 9 25.20 25.17 9.53
N LEU A 10 25.45 23.93 9.92
CA LEU A 10 24.82 22.76 9.30
C LEU A 10 23.37 22.69 9.80
N ALA A 11 22.43 23.10 8.97
CA ALA A 11 21.00 22.98 9.25
C ALA A 11 20.60 21.47 9.19
N LEU A 12 20.43 20.84 10.34
CA LEU A 12 19.78 19.55 10.43
C LEU A 12 18.29 19.74 10.06
N ALA A 13 17.89 19.28 8.88
CA ALA A 13 16.49 19.16 8.53
C ALA A 13 15.83 18.13 9.48
N PRO A 14 14.69 18.45 10.12
CA PRO A 14 14.01 17.50 10.96
C PRO A 14 13.53 16.32 10.11
N CYS A 15 14.03 15.12 10.39
CA CYS A 15 13.49 13.88 9.89
C CYS A 15 12.11 13.72 10.53
N VAL A 16 11.04 13.98 9.77
CA VAL A 16 9.66 13.76 10.22
C VAL A 16 9.45 12.25 10.25
N ALA A 17 9.76 11.64 11.37
CA ALA A 17 9.39 10.26 11.65
C ALA A 17 7.86 10.18 11.71
N HIS A 18 7.23 9.57 10.70
CA HIS A 18 5.81 9.29 10.73
C HIS A 18 5.59 8.16 11.73
N ALA A 19 4.94 8.48 12.85
CA ALA A 19 4.67 7.51 13.91
C ALA A 19 3.69 6.43 13.43
N ASP A 20 3.91 5.19 13.87
CA ASP A 20 2.91 4.12 13.75
C ASP A 20 1.68 4.47 14.56
N PHE A 21 0.52 3.99 14.12
CA PHE A 21 -0.74 4.22 14.82
C PHE A 21 -1.68 3.03 14.73
N THR A 22 -2.68 3.03 15.61
CA THR A 22 -3.75 2.02 15.62
C THR A 22 -5.09 2.72 15.61
N GLY A 23 -6.04 2.14 14.90
CA GLY A 23 -7.40 2.64 14.85
C GLY A 23 -8.37 1.63 14.22
N ARG A 24 -9.63 2.02 14.09
CA ARG A 24 -10.66 1.16 13.48
C ARG A 24 -10.78 1.45 11.98
N VAL A 25 -10.81 0.44 11.16
CA VAL A 25 -11.11 0.59 9.73
C VAL A 25 -12.59 0.95 9.54
N VAL A 26 -12.84 2.12 8.95
CA VAL A 26 -14.20 2.66 8.73
C VAL A 26 -14.63 2.63 7.26
N ASN A 27 -13.67 2.51 6.33
CA ASN A 27 -13.95 2.39 4.91
C ASN A 27 -12.84 1.63 4.17
N VAL A 28 -13.21 0.89 3.13
CA VAL A 28 -12.29 0.27 2.16
C VAL A 28 -12.62 0.81 0.79
N SER A 29 -11.72 1.61 0.22
CA SER A 29 -11.95 2.35 -1.03
C SER A 29 -11.76 1.48 -2.27
N ASP A 30 -10.73 0.63 -2.23
CA ASP A 30 -10.31 -0.29 -3.30
C ASP A 30 -9.45 -1.41 -2.70
N GLY A 31 -8.76 -2.20 -3.55
CA GLY A 31 -7.99 -3.37 -3.08
C GLY A 31 -6.68 -3.06 -2.37
N ASP A 32 -6.25 -1.80 -2.30
CA ASP A 32 -5.01 -1.38 -1.62
C ASP A 32 -5.14 -0.07 -0.83
N THR A 33 -6.36 0.43 -0.66
CA THR A 33 -6.60 1.71 0.03
C THR A 33 -7.78 1.60 0.97
N LEU A 34 -7.58 1.98 2.24
CA LEU A 34 -8.62 2.02 3.26
C LEU A 34 -8.52 3.28 4.13
N THR A 35 -9.51 3.50 4.99
CA THR A 35 -9.55 4.61 5.93
C THR A 35 -9.61 4.08 7.35
N VAL A 36 -8.69 4.54 8.19
CA VAL A 36 -8.61 4.23 9.62
C VAL A 36 -9.07 5.43 10.43
N LEU A 37 -9.95 5.20 11.38
CA LEU A 37 -10.38 6.20 12.36
C LEU A 37 -9.45 6.17 13.57
N VAL A 38 -8.74 7.27 13.81
CA VAL A 38 -7.79 7.47 14.92
C VAL A 38 -8.21 8.74 15.66
N ASP A 39 -8.56 8.63 16.93
CA ASP A 39 -8.96 9.80 17.77
C ASP A 39 -9.92 10.76 17.04
N ALA A 40 -11.02 10.24 16.51
CA ALA A 40 -12.03 10.96 15.73
C ALA A 40 -11.56 11.56 14.39
N LYS A 41 -10.31 11.30 13.96
CA LYS A 41 -9.78 11.72 12.65
C LYS A 41 -9.73 10.54 11.69
N GLN A 42 -10.16 10.76 10.46
CA GLN A 42 -10.06 9.77 9.40
C GLN A 42 -8.72 9.89 8.67
N VAL A 43 -7.93 8.83 8.70
CA VAL A 43 -6.63 8.74 8.04
C VAL A 43 -6.77 7.78 6.86
N LYS A 44 -6.57 8.29 5.63
CA LYS A 44 -6.53 7.45 4.44
C LYS A 44 -5.17 6.79 4.32
N VAL A 45 -5.17 5.47 4.23
CA VAL A 45 -3.95 4.65 4.19
C VAL A 45 -3.92 3.84 2.90
N ARG A 46 -2.77 3.90 2.21
CA ARG A 46 -2.44 3.06 1.06
C ARG A 46 -1.48 1.95 1.50
N LEU A 47 -1.80 0.73 1.14
CA LEU A 47 -0.94 -0.42 1.40
C LEU A 47 0.39 -0.27 0.65
N ASP A 48 1.50 -0.36 1.39
CA ASP A 48 2.84 -0.21 0.85
C ASP A 48 3.26 -1.40 -0.03
N ALA A 49 4.11 -1.13 -1.00
CA ALA A 49 4.79 -2.12 -1.86
C ALA A 49 3.88 -3.00 -2.74
N ILE A 50 2.56 -2.76 -2.76
CA ILE A 50 1.61 -3.47 -3.61
C ILE A 50 0.77 -2.50 -4.44
N ASP A 51 0.15 -3.01 -5.51
CA ASP A 51 -0.77 -2.25 -6.36
C ASP A 51 -1.93 -3.16 -6.77
N ALA A 52 -3.15 -2.77 -6.41
CA ALA A 52 -4.35 -3.55 -6.66
C ALA A 52 -5.03 -3.12 -7.97
N PRO A 53 -5.75 -4.03 -8.63
CA PRO A 53 -6.54 -3.67 -9.79
C PRO A 53 -7.48 -2.49 -9.50
N GLU A 54 -7.56 -1.54 -10.44
CA GLU A 54 -8.49 -0.41 -10.37
C GLU A 54 -9.94 -0.88 -10.33
N ARG A 55 -10.85 -0.13 -9.73
CA ARG A 55 -12.27 -0.54 -9.56
C ARG A 55 -12.95 -1.01 -10.85
N ARG A 56 -12.60 -0.40 -12.00
CA ARG A 56 -13.15 -0.76 -13.33
C ARG A 56 -12.29 -1.78 -14.08
N GLN A 57 -11.16 -2.16 -13.53
CA GLN A 57 -10.31 -3.20 -14.09
C GLN A 57 -10.84 -4.58 -13.71
N PRO A 58 -10.62 -5.63 -14.53
CA PRO A 58 -10.88 -7.00 -14.11
C PRO A 58 -10.26 -7.28 -12.72
N PHE A 59 -10.99 -7.96 -11.86
CA PHE A 59 -10.65 -8.22 -10.46
C PHE A 59 -10.64 -7.00 -9.51
N GLY A 60 -10.86 -5.76 -9.96
CA GLY A 60 -10.84 -4.59 -9.07
C GLY A 60 -11.86 -4.68 -7.93
N ARG A 61 -13.10 -5.09 -8.22
CA ARG A 61 -14.13 -5.29 -7.20
C ARG A 61 -13.79 -6.45 -6.25
N ARG A 62 -13.30 -7.58 -6.77
CA ARG A 62 -12.89 -8.73 -5.94
C ARG A 62 -11.72 -8.38 -5.02
N SER A 63 -10.76 -7.57 -5.51
CA SER A 63 -9.65 -7.08 -4.71
C SER A 63 -10.13 -6.18 -3.56
N GLN A 64 -11.08 -5.29 -3.81
CA GLN A 64 -11.71 -4.47 -2.78
C GLN A 64 -12.45 -5.33 -1.75
N GLU A 65 -13.24 -6.31 -2.19
CA GLU A 65 -13.98 -7.24 -1.33
C GLU A 65 -13.02 -8.05 -0.45
N SER A 66 -11.91 -8.54 -1.01
CA SER A 66 -10.86 -9.26 -0.26
C SER A 66 -10.23 -8.39 0.84
N LEU A 67 -9.89 -7.13 0.56
CA LEU A 67 -9.38 -6.22 1.58
C LEU A 67 -10.45 -5.90 2.64
N ALA A 68 -11.71 -5.78 2.23
CA ALA A 68 -12.82 -5.57 3.17
C ALA A 68 -13.03 -6.78 4.11
N GLU A 69 -12.93 -8.00 3.61
CA GLU A 69 -12.97 -9.22 4.44
C GLU A 69 -11.84 -9.24 5.48
N LEU A 70 -10.65 -8.78 5.10
CA LEU A 70 -9.48 -8.73 5.99
C LEU A 70 -9.60 -7.65 7.06
N CYS A 71 -10.14 -6.48 6.71
CA CYS A 71 -9.94 -5.27 7.51
C CYS A 71 -11.22 -4.51 7.89
N ALA A 72 -12.34 -4.64 7.16
CA ALA A 72 -13.51 -3.79 7.40
C ALA A 72 -14.05 -3.93 8.83
N LYS A 73 -14.24 -2.78 9.49
CA LYS A 73 -14.73 -2.67 10.88
C LYS A 73 -13.80 -3.27 11.94
N ARG A 74 -12.60 -3.72 11.56
CA ARG A 74 -11.60 -4.32 12.46
C ARG A 74 -10.65 -3.26 13.02
N SER A 75 -9.91 -3.62 14.07
CA SER A 75 -8.76 -2.87 14.54
C SER A 75 -7.59 -3.07 13.56
N ALA A 76 -6.95 -1.99 13.18
CA ALA A 76 -5.79 -2.00 12.29
C ALA A 76 -4.63 -1.25 12.93
N ARG A 77 -3.47 -1.90 12.99
CA ARG A 77 -2.19 -1.24 13.26
C ARG A 77 -1.54 -0.90 11.92
N VAL A 78 -1.15 0.36 11.77
CA VAL A 78 -0.46 0.87 10.59
C VAL A 78 1.00 1.12 10.93
N VAL A 79 1.89 0.36 10.29
CA VAL A 79 3.33 0.60 10.32
C VAL A 79 3.66 1.57 9.20
N THR A 80 3.83 2.83 9.55
CA THR A 80 3.96 3.93 8.59
C THR A 80 5.32 3.89 7.89
N ARG A 81 5.32 4.06 6.56
CA ARG A 81 6.50 4.16 5.70
C ARG A 81 6.70 5.58 5.14
N GLY A 82 5.64 6.38 5.10
CA GLY A 82 5.67 7.75 4.61
C GLY A 82 4.29 8.26 4.21
N VAL A 83 4.29 9.35 3.46
CA VAL A 83 3.08 9.94 2.87
C VAL A 83 3.30 10.10 1.37
N ASP A 84 2.31 9.76 0.57
CA ASP A 84 2.41 9.91 -0.86
C ASP A 84 2.06 11.34 -1.33
N ARG A 85 2.25 11.60 -2.62
CA ARG A 85 1.96 12.92 -3.23
C ARG A 85 0.50 13.36 -3.16
N TYR A 86 -0.41 12.46 -2.78
CA TYR A 86 -1.84 12.73 -2.61
C TYR A 86 -2.23 12.90 -1.15
N GLY A 87 -1.25 12.91 -0.23
CA GLY A 87 -1.49 13.08 1.20
C GLY A 87 -1.98 11.80 1.91
N ARG A 88 -1.91 10.62 1.26
CA ARG A 88 -2.27 9.35 1.90
C ARG A 88 -1.06 8.83 2.70
N THR A 89 -1.31 8.35 3.91
CA THR A 89 -0.30 7.57 4.63
C THR A 89 -0.01 6.27 3.85
N VAL A 90 1.25 5.96 3.62
CA VAL A 90 1.68 4.70 3.04
C VAL A 90 2.22 3.81 4.14
N GLY A 91 1.77 2.55 4.21
CA GLY A 91 2.22 1.67 5.29
C GLY A 91 1.85 0.20 5.12
N VAL A 92 2.40 -0.61 6.02
CA VAL A 92 1.98 -1.99 6.22
C VAL A 92 0.81 -1.99 7.20
N ILE A 93 -0.28 -2.66 6.84
CA ILE A 93 -1.51 -2.68 7.63
C ILE A 93 -1.72 -4.08 8.19
N VAL A 94 -1.83 -4.15 9.52
CA VAL A 94 -2.11 -5.40 10.24
C VAL A 94 -3.51 -5.31 10.86
N CYS A 95 -4.46 -6.06 10.31
CA CYS A 95 -5.84 -6.12 10.77
C CYS A 95 -6.05 -7.37 11.63
N ASP A 96 -6.38 -7.20 12.91
CA ASP A 96 -6.55 -8.29 13.88
C ASP A 96 -5.40 -9.33 13.82
N GLY A 97 -4.14 -8.84 13.70
CA GLY A 97 -2.94 -9.67 13.65
C GLY A 97 -2.57 -10.21 12.25
N VAL A 98 -3.38 -9.95 11.22
CA VAL A 98 -3.12 -10.39 9.85
C VAL A 98 -2.53 -9.26 9.01
N ASP A 99 -1.36 -9.46 8.40
CA ASP A 99 -0.75 -8.53 7.44
C ASP A 99 -1.57 -8.51 6.14
N ALA A 100 -2.34 -7.44 5.95
CA ALA A 100 -3.22 -7.26 4.82
C ALA A 100 -2.46 -7.07 3.49
N ASN A 101 -1.26 -6.47 3.52
CA ASN A 101 -0.41 -6.31 2.32
C ASN A 101 -0.01 -7.69 1.78
N SER A 102 0.50 -8.55 2.65
CA SER A 102 0.92 -9.92 2.31
C SER A 102 -0.26 -10.78 1.87
N GLU A 103 -1.40 -10.72 2.58
CA GLU A 103 -2.58 -11.51 2.26
C GLU A 103 -3.20 -11.11 0.90
N GLN A 104 -3.23 -9.82 0.53
CA GLN A 104 -3.71 -9.39 -0.77
C GLN A 104 -2.87 -9.98 -1.91
N VAL A 105 -1.54 -10.01 -1.78
CA VAL A 105 -0.65 -10.64 -2.75
C VAL A 105 -0.83 -12.16 -2.79
N LYS A 106 -0.86 -12.81 -1.63
CA LYS A 106 -1.02 -14.26 -1.49
C LYS A 106 -2.34 -14.77 -2.06
N ARG A 107 -3.42 -13.99 -1.92
CA ARG A 107 -4.74 -14.28 -2.49
C ARG A 107 -4.83 -14.00 -3.99
N GLY A 108 -3.79 -13.43 -4.59
CA GLY A 108 -3.80 -12.96 -5.98
C GLY A 108 -4.78 -11.80 -6.20
N MET A 109 -4.89 -10.90 -5.23
CA MET A 109 -5.76 -9.72 -5.29
C MET A 109 -4.99 -8.42 -5.47
N ALA A 110 -3.65 -8.48 -5.43
CA ALA A 110 -2.76 -7.37 -5.73
C ALA A 110 -1.46 -7.87 -6.39
N TRP A 111 -0.83 -6.97 -7.13
CA TRP A 111 0.52 -7.13 -7.65
C TRP A 111 1.55 -6.60 -6.65
N VAL A 112 2.73 -7.20 -6.60
CA VAL A 112 3.89 -6.53 -5.99
C VAL A 112 4.26 -5.36 -6.88
N PHE A 113 4.43 -4.17 -6.28
CA PHE A 113 4.73 -2.97 -7.05
C PHE A 113 6.24 -2.70 -7.02
N ASP A 114 6.95 -3.16 -8.03
CA ASP A 114 8.42 -3.12 -8.16
C ASP A 114 9.04 -1.74 -7.89
N ARG A 115 8.30 -0.68 -8.17
CA ARG A 115 8.77 0.68 -7.93
C ARG A 115 9.03 0.99 -6.45
N TYR A 116 8.28 0.34 -5.55
CA TYR A 116 8.33 0.61 -4.11
C TYR A 116 8.71 -0.63 -3.29
N ALA A 117 8.55 -1.83 -3.84
CA ALA A 117 8.93 -3.06 -3.16
C ALA A 117 10.45 -3.25 -3.19
N PRO A 118 11.11 -3.48 -2.03
CA PRO A 118 12.52 -3.88 -2.01
C PRO A 118 12.74 -5.16 -2.82
N ARG A 119 13.87 -5.27 -3.52
CA ARG A 119 14.19 -6.45 -4.37
C ARG A 119 14.17 -7.78 -3.62
N ASN A 120 14.47 -7.76 -2.33
CA ASN A 120 14.45 -8.93 -1.44
C ASN A 120 13.14 -9.07 -0.66
N SER A 121 12.08 -8.38 -1.05
CA SER A 121 10.78 -8.44 -0.38
C SER A 121 10.20 -9.86 -0.41
N PRO A 122 9.71 -10.38 0.72
CA PRO A 122 9.02 -11.68 0.77
C PRO A 122 7.74 -11.70 -0.08
N LEU A 123 7.17 -10.54 -0.41
CA LEU A 123 5.98 -10.42 -1.26
C LEU A 123 6.17 -11.07 -2.64
N TYR A 124 7.40 -11.05 -3.20
CA TYR A 124 7.67 -11.72 -4.47
C TYR A 124 7.48 -13.24 -4.40
N GLY A 125 7.81 -13.85 -3.25
CA GLY A 125 7.54 -15.28 -3.01
C GLY A 125 6.06 -15.59 -3.04
N LEU A 126 5.27 -14.78 -2.34
CA LEU A 126 3.80 -14.91 -2.29
C LEU A 126 3.16 -14.70 -3.67
N GLN A 127 3.65 -13.71 -4.44
CA GLN A 127 3.16 -13.48 -5.80
C GLN A 127 3.47 -14.68 -6.72
N ARG A 128 4.70 -15.21 -6.70
CA ARG A 128 5.05 -16.39 -7.51
C ARG A 128 4.18 -17.60 -7.16
N GLU A 129 3.89 -17.82 -5.88
CA GLU A 129 2.98 -18.89 -5.45
C GLU A 129 1.55 -18.69 -5.98
N ALA A 130 1.03 -17.47 -5.86
CA ALA A 130 -0.30 -17.13 -6.38
C ALA A 130 -0.37 -17.32 -7.91
N GLN A 131 0.69 -16.94 -8.64
CA GLN A 131 0.83 -17.14 -10.09
C GLN A 131 0.86 -18.64 -10.45
N ALA A 132 1.69 -19.43 -9.77
CA ALA A 132 1.82 -20.86 -10.03
C ALA A 132 0.50 -21.63 -9.80
N THR A 133 -0.28 -21.20 -8.82
CA THR A 133 -1.58 -21.79 -8.48
C THR A 133 -2.77 -21.10 -9.16
N ARG A 134 -2.52 -20.14 -10.07
CA ARG A 134 -3.55 -19.36 -10.79
C ARG A 134 -4.61 -18.76 -9.87
N ARG A 135 -4.17 -18.23 -8.74
CA ARG A 135 -5.04 -17.70 -7.69
C ARG A 135 -5.49 -16.27 -8.01
N GLY A 136 -6.75 -15.96 -7.76
CA GLY A 136 -7.30 -14.62 -7.97
C GLY A 136 -7.11 -14.10 -9.38
N LEU A 137 -6.53 -12.91 -9.55
CA LEU A 137 -6.26 -12.25 -10.84
C LEU A 137 -5.36 -13.09 -11.78
N TRP A 138 -4.56 -14.01 -11.21
CA TRP A 138 -3.69 -14.91 -11.98
C TRP A 138 -4.46 -16.05 -12.66
N SER A 139 -5.77 -16.20 -12.41
CA SER A 139 -6.64 -17.09 -13.18
C SER A 139 -6.99 -16.53 -14.57
N ASP A 140 -6.82 -15.22 -14.78
CA ASP A 140 -6.96 -14.58 -16.09
C ASP A 140 -5.86 -15.10 -17.04
N ALA A 141 -6.19 -15.27 -18.31
CA ALA A 141 -5.23 -15.68 -19.34
C ALA A 141 -4.18 -14.60 -19.65
N ALA A 142 -4.54 -13.32 -19.46
CA ALA A 142 -3.69 -12.16 -19.71
C ALA A 142 -3.84 -11.10 -18.60
N PRO A 143 -3.39 -11.38 -17.37
CA PRO A 143 -3.55 -10.47 -16.26
C PRO A 143 -2.79 -9.16 -16.54
N MET A 144 -3.47 -8.04 -16.43
CA MET A 144 -2.90 -6.72 -16.67
C MET A 144 -2.56 -6.05 -15.34
N ALA A 145 -1.33 -5.55 -15.23
CA ALA A 145 -0.90 -4.80 -14.05
C ALA A 145 -1.64 -3.44 -13.94
N PRO A 146 -1.98 -2.97 -12.72
CA PRO A 146 -2.73 -1.72 -12.54
C PRO A 146 -2.05 -0.50 -13.16
N TRP A 147 -0.74 -0.40 -13.08
CA TRP A 147 0.01 0.70 -13.70
C TRP A 147 -0.06 0.68 -15.23
N ALA A 148 -0.09 -0.51 -15.86
CA ALA A 148 -0.28 -0.66 -17.30
C ALA A 148 -1.71 -0.28 -17.71
N TYR A 149 -2.71 -0.68 -16.93
CA TYR A 149 -4.10 -0.29 -17.12
C TYR A 149 -4.28 1.23 -17.06
N ARG A 150 -3.71 1.90 -16.03
CA ARG A 150 -3.72 3.38 -15.94
C ARG A 150 -2.99 4.06 -17.10
N ALA A 151 -1.88 3.48 -17.57
CA ALA A 151 -1.16 4.00 -18.74
C ALA A 151 -2.02 3.94 -20.00
N ARG A 152 -2.72 2.83 -20.22
CA ARG A 152 -3.62 2.65 -21.35
C ARG A 152 -4.79 3.66 -21.35
N LEU A 153 -5.40 3.92 -20.19
CA LEU A 153 -6.50 4.89 -20.07
C LEU A 153 -6.08 6.34 -20.39
N ARG A 154 -4.82 6.69 -20.20
CA ARG A 154 -4.30 8.04 -20.54
C ARG A 154 -4.04 8.24 -22.02
N GLN A 155 -4.10 7.19 -22.83
CA GLN A 155 -3.90 7.23 -24.29
C GLN A 155 -5.22 7.27 -25.06
N LEU A 156 -6.35 7.15 -24.37
CA LEU A 156 -7.71 7.25 -24.92
C LEU A 156 -8.28 8.67 -24.76
#